data_a4d2ba501ed0448f370f8fd92f152a1c
#
_entry.id   a4d2ba501ed0448f370f8fd92f152a1c
#
_cell.length_a   1.000
_cell.length_b   1.000
_cell.length_c   1.000
_cell.angle_alpha   90.00
_cell.angle_beta   90.00
_cell.angle_gamma   90.00
#
_symmetry.space_group_name_H-M   'P 1'
#
loop_
_entity.id
_entity.type
_entity.pdbx_description
1 polymer ?
#
loop_
_entity_poly.entity_id
_entity_poly.type
_entity_poly.pdbx_seq_one_letter_code
_entity_poly.pdbx_strand_id
1 'polypeptide(L)'
;MLSAAVLCVQAASACTVPAGFTRLVSPEAEIAYRWEPERLEVGQFFAAEVIACRAPGPEAVREVVLDAQMPAHGHGMNYRPTATQQASDRFRITGLMLHMAGRWRLTFDLVQGDRRTRLSRDVDLKP
;
A
#
# COMPACT_ATOMS: atom_id res chain seq x y z
N MET A 1 35.19 8.18 -33.68
CA MET A 1 34.02 7.42 -33.18
C MET A 1 33.81 7.79 -31.73
N LEU A 2 32.83 8.64 -31.43
CA LEU A 2 32.47 9.01 -30.05
C LEU A 2 31.40 8.00 -29.55
N SER A 3 31.80 7.21 -28.54
CA SER A 3 30.85 6.37 -27.81
C SER A 3 30.07 7.24 -26.82
N ALA A 4 28.78 7.40 -27.06
CA ALA A 4 27.90 8.02 -26.11
C ALA A 4 27.57 7.02 -25.00
N ALA A 5 28.12 7.26 -23.80
CA ALA A 5 27.74 6.52 -22.60
C ALA A 5 26.33 6.95 -22.19
N VAL A 6 25.37 6.06 -22.32
CA VAL A 6 24.03 6.25 -21.77
C VAL A 6 24.13 6.07 -20.24
N LEU A 7 24.10 7.16 -19.51
CA LEU A 7 23.92 7.10 -18.06
C LEU A 7 22.47 6.70 -17.78
N CYS A 8 22.26 5.45 -17.37
CA CYS A 8 21.02 5.05 -16.72
C CYS A 8 20.93 5.75 -15.35
N VAL A 9 20.21 6.84 -15.28
CA VAL A 9 19.85 7.45 -14.00
C VAL A 9 18.81 6.54 -13.35
N GLN A 10 19.26 5.71 -12.41
CA GLN A 10 18.33 4.98 -11.54
C GLN A 10 17.66 5.99 -10.64
N ALA A 11 16.32 6.07 -10.73
CA ALA A 11 15.56 6.89 -9.80
C ALA A 11 15.78 6.36 -8.38
N ALA A 12 16.40 7.17 -7.51
CA ALA A 12 16.54 6.85 -6.10
C ALA A 12 15.16 6.72 -5.46
N SER A 13 15.02 5.80 -4.47
CA SER A 13 13.79 5.69 -3.69
C SER A 13 13.40 7.04 -3.09
N ALA A 14 12.12 7.42 -3.20
CA ALA A 14 11.63 8.74 -2.77
C ALA A 14 11.50 8.88 -1.25
N CYS A 15 11.66 7.81 -0.47
CA CYS A 15 11.66 7.88 0.99
C CYS A 15 12.59 6.86 1.64
N THR A 16 13.00 7.19 2.86
CA THR A 16 13.65 6.24 3.75
C THR A 16 12.59 5.35 4.38
N VAL A 17 12.72 4.03 4.20
CA VAL A 17 11.79 3.06 4.79
C VAL A 17 12.23 2.72 6.19
N PRO A 18 11.43 3.01 7.24
CA PRO A 18 11.76 2.65 8.61
C PRO A 18 11.81 1.14 8.81
N ALA A 19 12.52 0.71 9.86
CA ALA A 19 12.51 -0.70 10.26
C ALA A 19 11.09 -1.19 10.54
N GLY A 20 10.77 -2.42 10.11
CA GLY A 20 9.46 -3.02 10.26
C GLY A 20 8.45 -2.68 9.15
N PHE A 21 8.79 -1.76 8.26
CA PHE A 21 7.98 -1.45 7.09
C PHE A 21 8.39 -2.31 5.90
N THR A 22 7.43 -2.62 5.06
CA THR A 22 7.62 -3.31 3.78
C THR A 22 7.45 -2.31 2.65
N ARG A 23 8.37 -2.33 1.69
CA ARG A 23 8.32 -1.50 0.50
C ARG A 23 7.46 -2.18 -0.58
N LEU A 24 6.60 -1.40 -1.23
CA LEU A 24 5.81 -1.82 -2.38
C LEU A 24 6.00 -0.79 -3.49
N VAL A 25 6.48 -1.26 -4.64
CA VAL A 25 6.87 -0.40 -5.76
C VAL A 25 6.12 -0.81 -7.01
N SER A 26 5.65 0.18 -7.74
CA SER A 26 5.16 0.05 -9.13
C SER A 26 5.90 1.05 -10.01
N PRO A 27 5.74 1.00 -11.36
CA PRO A 27 6.35 2.01 -12.23
C PRO A 27 5.96 3.45 -11.89
N GLU A 28 4.73 3.65 -11.36
CA GLU A 28 4.16 4.98 -11.11
C GLU A 28 4.28 5.44 -9.66
N ALA A 29 4.35 4.51 -8.72
CA ALA A 29 4.25 4.84 -7.31
C ALA A 29 5.11 3.93 -6.43
N GLU A 30 5.39 4.41 -5.23
CA GLU A 30 6.07 3.67 -4.18
C GLU A 30 5.46 4.02 -2.83
N ILE A 31 5.18 2.99 -2.04
CA ILE A 31 4.76 3.11 -0.65
C ILE A 31 5.63 2.25 0.25
N ALA A 32 5.64 2.56 1.53
CA ALA A 32 6.06 1.66 2.58
C ALA A 32 4.90 1.46 3.54
N TYR A 33 4.70 0.26 4.02
CA TYR A 33 3.60 -0.05 4.93
C TYR A 33 4.00 -1.06 5.98
N ARG A 34 3.26 -1.09 7.08
CA ARG A 34 3.31 -2.15 8.08
C ARG A 34 1.94 -2.45 8.63
N TRP A 35 1.77 -3.68 9.10
CA TRP A 35 0.56 -4.09 9.80
C TRP A 35 0.74 -3.95 11.32
N GLU A 36 -0.35 -3.65 12.00
CA GLU A 36 -0.42 -3.66 13.46
C GLU A 36 -1.66 -4.46 13.92
N PRO A 37 -1.48 -5.63 14.51
CA PRO A 37 -0.21 -6.34 14.78
C PRO A 37 0.49 -6.77 13.48
N GLU A 38 1.79 -6.96 13.55
CA GLU A 38 2.62 -7.32 12.40
C GLU A 38 2.17 -8.63 11.73
N ARG A 39 1.73 -9.59 12.54
CA ARG A 39 1.18 -10.86 12.06
C ARG A 39 -0.32 -10.77 11.87
N LEU A 40 -0.78 -10.98 10.66
CA LEU A 40 -2.19 -11.05 10.34
C LEU A 40 -2.76 -12.43 10.72
N GLU A 41 -3.94 -12.42 11.33
CA GLU A 41 -4.67 -13.62 11.73
C GLU A 41 -6.13 -13.54 11.28
N VAL A 42 -6.71 -14.71 10.95
CA VAL A 42 -8.12 -14.81 10.57
C VAL A 42 -9.03 -14.27 11.67
N GLY A 43 -9.96 -13.39 11.30
CA GLY A 43 -10.98 -12.89 12.20
C GLY A 43 -10.52 -11.85 13.23
N GLN A 44 -9.28 -11.39 13.12
CA GLN A 44 -8.74 -10.35 14.00
C GLN A 44 -8.66 -9.00 13.31
N PHE A 45 -9.11 -7.95 13.98
CA PHE A 45 -8.91 -6.59 13.50
C PHE A 45 -7.43 -6.23 13.52
N PHE A 46 -7.03 -5.53 12.48
CA PHE A 46 -5.69 -4.97 12.37
C PHE A 46 -5.73 -3.55 11.80
N ALA A 47 -4.64 -2.85 11.93
CA ALA A 47 -4.42 -1.55 11.33
C ALA A 47 -3.24 -1.60 10.38
N ALA A 48 -3.17 -0.61 9.50
CA ALA A 48 -2.02 -0.38 8.64
C ALA A 48 -1.48 1.03 8.87
N GLU A 49 -0.16 1.16 8.89
CA GLU A 49 0.51 2.43 8.64
C GLU A 49 1.06 2.43 7.23
N VAL A 50 0.85 3.51 6.51
CA VAL A 50 1.30 3.66 5.11
C VAL A 50 2.05 4.97 4.97
N ILE A 51 3.22 4.89 4.34
CA ILE A 51 4.01 6.05 3.93
C ILE A 51 3.91 6.14 2.41
N ALA A 52 3.40 7.24 1.89
CA ALA A 52 3.39 7.51 0.46
C ALA A 52 4.75 8.08 0.07
N CYS A 53 5.60 7.26 -0.57
CA CYS A 53 6.96 7.62 -0.91
C CYS A 53 7.06 8.35 -2.24
N ARG A 54 6.33 7.87 -3.24
CA ARG A 54 6.30 8.44 -4.58
C ARG A 54 4.93 8.20 -5.20
N ALA A 55 4.40 9.21 -5.86
CA ALA A 55 3.17 9.14 -6.62
C ALA A 55 3.28 9.98 -7.89
N PRO A 56 2.47 9.70 -8.93
CA PRO A 56 2.58 10.44 -10.19
C PRO A 56 2.06 11.88 -10.03
N GLY A 57 2.70 12.80 -10.76
CA GLY A 57 2.29 14.20 -10.82
C GLY A 57 2.66 15.04 -9.59
N PRO A 58 2.31 16.35 -9.62
CA PRO A 58 2.73 17.31 -8.60
C PRO A 58 1.83 17.38 -7.37
N GLU A 59 0.63 16.83 -7.44
CA GLU A 59 -0.33 16.89 -6.33
C GLU A 59 0.06 15.96 -5.19
N ALA A 60 -0.14 16.42 -3.97
CA ALA A 60 0.07 15.58 -2.78
C ALA A 60 -0.96 14.46 -2.70
N VAL A 61 -0.53 13.30 -2.19
CA VAL A 61 -1.46 12.23 -1.79
C VAL A 61 -2.21 12.72 -0.56
N ARG A 62 -3.54 12.75 -0.63
CA ARG A 62 -4.40 13.22 0.46
C ARG A 62 -5.15 12.10 1.16
N GLU A 63 -5.25 10.96 0.52
CA GLU A 63 -5.93 9.79 1.07
C GLU A 63 -5.28 8.53 0.55
N VAL A 64 -5.25 7.50 1.39
CA VAL A 64 -4.91 6.13 1.00
C VAL A 64 -6.12 5.26 1.31
N VAL A 65 -6.71 4.70 0.27
CA VAL A 65 -7.83 3.75 0.42
C VAL A 65 -7.26 2.34 0.39
N LEU A 66 -7.38 1.63 1.49
CA LEU A 66 -6.96 0.24 1.60
C LEU A 66 -8.18 -0.67 1.61
N ASP A 67 -8.20 -1.62 0.70
CA ASP A 67 -9.24 -2.63 0.56
C ASP A 67 -8.61 -4.01 0.39
N ALA A 68 -9.40 -5.04 0.60
CA ALA A 68 -8.97 -6.42 0.43
C ALA A 68 -10.07 -7.26 -0.21
N GLN A 69 -9.67 -8.10 -1.14
CA GLN A 69 -10.56 -9.03 -1.83
C GLN A 69 -9.93 -10.41 -1.91
N MET A 70 -10.77 -11.43 -1.92
CA MET A 70 -10.39 -12.81 -2.25
C MET A 70 -10.77 -13.09 -3.70
N PRO A 71 -9.82 -13.03 -4.67
CA PRO A 71 -10.15 -13.20 -6.08
C PRO A 71 -10.78 -14.56 -6.40
N ALA A 72 -10.35 -15.62 -5.71
CA ALA A 72 -10.88 -16.98 -5.91
C ALA A 72 -12.34 -17.15 -5.45
N HIS A 73 -12.84 -16.29 -4.56
CA HIS A 73 -14.19 -16.37 -3.99
C HIS A 73 -15.11 -15.23 -4.45
N GLY A 74 -14.56 -14.22 -5.12
CA GLY A 74 -15.33 -13.10 -5.64
C GLY A 74 -15.95 -12.19 -4.57
N HIS A 75 -15.37 -12.13 -3.37
CA HIS A 75 -15.86 -11.26 -2.30
C HIS A 75 -14.73 -10.51 -1.59
N GLY A 76 -15.09 -9.44 -0.91
CA GLY A 76 -14.19 -8.60 -0.15
C GLY A 76 -14.34 -8.74 1.37
N MET A 77 -13.77 -7.77 2.09
CA MET A 77 -13.96 -7.65 3.53
C MET A 77 -15.41 -7.30 3.87
N ASN A 78 -15.88 -7.76 5.05
CA ASN A 78 -17.19 -7.41 5.59
C ASN A 78 -17.20 -6.03 6.26
N TYR A 79 -16.06 -5.41 6.43
CA TYR A 79 -15.88 -4.16 7.16
C TYR A 79 -15.32 -3.08 6.25
N ARG A 80 -15.69 -1.83 6.55
CA ARG A 80 -15.12 -0.67 5.88
C ARG A 80 -14.05 -0.04 6.77
N PRO A 81 -12.79 0.00 6.32
CA PRO A 81 -11.73 0.65 7.08
C PRO A 81 -11.88 2.17 7.07
N THR A 82 -11.28 2.80 8.08
CA THR A 82 -11.19 4.25 8.19
C THR A 82 -9.75 4.68 8.03
N ALA A 83 -9.51 5.63 7.13
CA ALA A 83 -8.18 6.20 6.91
C ALA A 83 -8.08 7.59 7.55
N THR A 84 -6.96 7.84 8.23
CA THR A 84 -6.62 9.13 8.83
C THR A 84 -5.23 9.56 8.36
N GLN A 85 -5.12 10.77 7.83
CA GLN A 85 -3.83 11.36 7.51
C GLN A 85 -3.16 11.88 8.78
N GLN A 86 -1.97 11.39 9.08
CA GLN A 86 -1.22 11.74 10.29
C GLN A 86 -0.11 12.77 10.03
N ALA A 87 0.41 12.78 8.81
CA ALA A 87 1.39 13.74 8.31
C ALA A 87 1.21 13.86 6.80
N SER A 88 1.96 14.73 6.15
CA SER A 88 1.83 14.96 4.70
C SER A 88 1.97 13.70 3.85
N ASP A 89 2.77 12.73 4.32
CA ASP A 89 3.06 11.48 3.65
C ASP A 89 2.66 10.23 4.44
N ARG A 90 2.04 10.38 5.61
CA ARG A 90 1.70 9.28 6.51
C ARG A 90 0.22 9.15 6.74
N PHE A 91 -0.24 7.89 6.65
CA PHE A 91 -1.66 7.53 6.78
C PHE A 91 -1.79 6.34 7.73
N ARG A 92 -2.82 6.38 8.57
CA ARG A 92 -3.20 5.24 9.41
C ARG A 92 -4.57 4.75 8.99
N ILE A 93 -4.67 3.47 8.72
CA ILE A 93 -5.92 2.82 8.33
C ILE A 93 -6.29 1.80 9.41
N THR A 94 -7.49 1.92 9.95
CA THR A 94 -8.00 1.07 11.02
C THR A 94 -9.27 0.34 10.61
N GLY A 95 -9.63 -0.70 11.33
CA GLY A 95 -10.85 -1.45 11.08
C GLY A 95 -10.74 -2.47 9.95
N LEU A 96 -9.53 -2.92 9.65
CA LEU A 96 -9.28 -3.98 8.69
C LEU A 96 -9.49 -5.34 9.34
N MET A 97 -10.11 -6.28 8.62
CA MET A 97 -10.27 -7.67 9.06
C MET A 97 -10.38 -8.60 7.87
N LEU A 98 -9.60 -9.66 7.88
CA LEU A 98 -9.68 -10.76 6.92
C LEU A 98 -10.38 -11.93 7.61
N HIS A 99 -11.63 -12.20 7.22
CA HIS A 99 -12.52 -13.11 7.95
C HIS A 99 -12.40 -14.57 7.54
N MET A 100 -11.58 -14.89 6.54
CA MET A 100 -11.36 -16.24 6.03
C MET A 100 -9.88 -16.49 5.78
N ALA A 101 -9.45 -17.75 5.95
CA ALA A 101 -8.16 -18.21 5.47
C ALA A 101 -8.13 -18.24 3.95
N GLY A 102 -6.96 -18.11 3.36
CA GLY A 102 -6.74 -18.15 1.92
C GLY A 102 -5.98 -16.95 1.41
N ARG A 103 -5.97 -16.81 0.09
CA ARG A 103 -5.28 -15.69 -0.57
C ARG A 103 -6.17 -14.48 -0.65
N TRP A 104 -5.67 -13.38 -0.11
CA TRP A 104 -6.27 -12.06 -0.19
C TRP A 104 -5.40 -11.13 -1.04
N ARG A 105 -6.04 -10.33 -1.87
CA ARG A 105 -5.39 -9.22 -2.56
C ARG A 105 -5.70 -7.94 -1.82
N LEU A 106 -4.67 -7.33 -1.25
CA LEU A 106 -4.75 -6.01 -0.64
C LEU A 106 -4.41 -4.96 -1.68
N THR A 107 -5.26 -3.94 -1.78
CA THR A 107 -5.09 -2.83 -2.72
C THR A 107 -4.94 -1.53 -1.97
N PHE A 108 -3.93 -0.76 -2.35
CA PHE A 108 -3.67 0.58 -1.84
C PHE A 108 -3.94 1.56 -2.96
N ASP A 109 -4.98 2.35 -2.84
CA ASP A 109 -5.27 3.44 -3.77
C ASP A 109 -4.74 4.75 -3.20
N LEU A 110 -3.77 5.33 -3.88
CA LEU A 110 -3.27 6.67 -3.57
C LEU A 110 -4.14 7.69 -4.28
N VAL A 111 -4.78 8.56 -3.53
CA VAL A 111 -5.72 9.56 -4.04
C VAL A 111 -5.06 10.94 -4.09
N GLN A 112 -4.98 11.50 -5.29
CA GLN A 112 -4.43 12.82 -5.59
C GLN A 112 -5.45 13.59 -6.44
N GLY A 113 -6.29 14.42 -5.82
CA GLY A 113 -7.41 15.05 -6.54
C GLY A 113 -8.30 13.99 -7.18
N ASP A 114 -8.45 14.05 -8.51
CA ASP A 114 -9.23 13.07 -9.28
C ASP A 114 -8.45 11.82 -9.69
N ARG A 115 -7.16 11.80 -9.41
CA ARG A 115 -6.28 10.68 -9.78
C ARG A 115 -6.26 9.63 -8.67
N ARG A 116 -6.39 8.37 -9.08
CA ARG A 116 -6.14 7.20 -8.23
C ARG A 116 -5.03 6.35 -8.83
N THR A 117 -4.04 6.03 -8.01
CA THR A 117 -2.96 5.13 -8.40
C THR A 117 -2.99 3.92 -7.49
N ARG A 118 -3.12 2.74 -8.05
CA ARG A 118 -3.27 1.49 -7.31
C ARG A 118 -1.97 0.72 -7.24
N LEU A 119 -1.62 0.31 -6.03
CA LEU A 119 -0.64 -0.75 -5.78
C LEU A 119 -1.36 -1.93 -5.15
N SER A 120 -0.89 -3.14 -5.43
CA SER A 120 -1.52 -4.36 -4.92
C SER A 120 -0.48 -5.30 -4.36
N ARG A 121 -0.89 -6.05 -3.34
CA ARG A 121 -0.10 -7.14 -2.76
C ARG A 121 -1.01 -8.29 -2.36
N ASP A 122 -0.61 -9.49 -2.73
CA ASP A 122 -1.28 -10.70 -2.28
C ASP A 122 -0.66 -11.17 -0.95
N VAL A 123 -1.51 -11.62 -0.05
CA VAL A 123 -1.12 -12.26 1.21
C VAL A 123 -1.84 -13.60 1.33
N ASP A 124 -1.14 -14.61 1.80
CA ASP A 124 -1.70 -15.91 2.11
C ASP A 124 -1.95 -15.99 3.62
N LEU A 125 -3.22 -16.05 4.00
CA LEU A 125 -3.63 -16.12 5.39
C LEU A 125 -3.92 -17.58 5.75
N LYS A 126 -3.16 -18.11 6.69
CA LYS A 126 -3.33 -19.49 7.17
C LYS A 126 -4.46 -19.56 8.20
N PRO A 127 -5.13 -20.75 8.27
CA PRO A 127 -6.17 -20.96 9.28
C PRO A 127 -5.64 -20.89 10.71
#